data_3bafd53cdad1c66eb71a64438f569211
#
_entry.id   3bafd53cdad1c66eb71a64438f569211
#
_cell.length_a   1.000
_cell.length_b   1.000
_cell.length_c   1.000
_cell.angle_alpha   90.00
_cell.angle_beta   90.00
_cell.angle_gamma   90.00
#
_symmetry.space_group_name_H-M   'P 1'
#
loop_
_entity.id
_entity.type
_entity.pdbx_description
1 polymer ?
#
loop_
_entity_poly.entity_id
_entity_poly.type
_entity_poly.pdbx_seq_one_letter_code
_entity_poly.pdbx_strand_id
1 'polypeptide(L)'
;ADVNQGGDLLDRVVMIRRQIALELGTVVPIIRLRDNIQLNPNQYIIKIKGIQVTEGEILFDHYMAMNPGFVEEEISGIPTFEPSFHLPALWITESQRERAESLGYTVVDPPSIIATHLTEVIRLHIDELLSREDVQNLVNNIKETNPTLVEELIPKLLGIG
;
A
#
# COMPACT_ATOMS: atom_id res chain seq x y z
N ALA A 1 4.89 -14.76 -9.31
CA ALA A 1 3.97 -13.82 -8.71
C ALA A 1 2.55 -14.34 -8.83
N ASP A 2 1.78 -14.11 -7.81
CA ASP A 2 0.38 -14.49 -7.83
C ASP A 2 -0.37 -13.45 -8.67
N VAL A 3 -0.87 -13.89 -9.81
CA VAL A 3 -1.64 -13.03 -10.72
C VAL A 3 -2.88 -12.47 -10.02
N ASN A 4 -3.46 -13.24 -9.12
CA ASN A 4 -4.63 -12.81 -8.37
C ASN A 4 -4.30 -11.67 -7.40
N GLN A 5 -3.12 -11.68 -6.79
CA GLN A 5 -2.71 -10.60 -5.91
C GLN A 5 -2.45 -9.31 -6.69
N GLY A 6 -1.84 -9.42 -7.86
CA GLY A 6 -1.64 -8.27 -8.72
C GLY A 6 -2.95 -7.66 -9.20
N GLY A 7 -3.90 -8.51 -9.62
CA GLY A 7 -5.22 -8.08 -10.02
C GLY A 7 -6.00 -7.43 -8.88
N ASP A 8 -5.93 -8.03 -7.69
CA ASP A 8 -6.58 -7.48 -6.51
C ASP A 8 -6.02 -6.09 -6.14
N LEU A 9 -4.70 -5.92 -6.24
CA LEU A 9 -4.09 -4.63 -5.97
C LEU A 9 -4.52 -3.57 -6.97
N LEU A 10 -4.60 -3.90 -8.25
CA LEU A 10 -5.09 -2.98 -9.28
C LEU A 10 -6.53 -2.55 -9.01
N ASP A 11 -7.39 -3.50 -8.63
CA ASP A 11 -8.77 -3.20 -8.29
C ASP A 11 -8.85 -2.26 -7.09
N ARG A 12 -8.02 -2.47 -6.07
CA ARG A 12 -7.96 -1.61 -4.90
C ARG A 12 -7.47 -0.22 -5.24
N VAL A 13 -6.51 -0.10 -6.14
CA VAL A 13 -6.02 1.20 -6.60
C VAL A 13 -7.15 2.01 -7.26
N VAL A 14 -7.96 1.37 -8.09
CA VAL A 14 -9.11 2.02 -8.70
C VAL A 14 -10.09 2.52 -7.64
N MET A 15 -10.38 1.68 -6.64
CA MET A 15 -11.27 2.05 -5.55
C MET A 15 -10.71 3.19 -4.71
N ILE A 16 -9.43 3.17 -4.41
CA ILE A 16 -8.76 4.23 -3.65
C ILE A 16 -8.90 5.57 -4.35
N ARG A 17 -8.62 5.60 -5.64
CA ARG A 17 -8.73 6.83 -6.43
C ARG A 17 -10.14 7.40 -6.37
N ARG A 18 -11.14 6.54 -6.51
CA ARG A 18 -12.54 6.95 -6.46
C ARG A 18 -12.91 7.48 -5.07
N GLN A 19 -12.51 6.77 -4.03
CA GLN A 19 -12.81 7.14 -2.65
C GLN A 19 -12.20 8.50 -2.31
N ILE A 20 -10.93 8.69 -2.63
CA ILE A 20 -10.24 9.96 -2.33
C ILE A 20 -10.86 11.11 -3.13
N ALA A 21 -11.21 10.86 -4.39
CA ALA A 21 -11.86 11.87 -5.20
C ALA A 21 -13.18 12.32 -4.59
N LEU A 22 -13.96 11.39 -4.04
CA LEU A 22 -15.23 11.71 -3.37
C LEU A 22 -14.99 12.45 -2.05
N GLU A 23 -14.01 12.05 -1.27
CA GLU A 23 -13.72 12.69 0.01
C GLU A 23 -13.19 14.11 -0.14
N LEU A 24 -12.31 14.33 -1.11
CA LEU A 24 -11.63 15.60 -1.30
C LEU A 24 -12.30 16.49 -2.37
N GLY A 25 -13.27 15.97 -3.07
CA GLY A 25 -13.95 16.70 -4.13
C GLY A 25 -13.05 17.00 -5.32
N THR A 26 -12.03 16.17 -5.54
CA THR A 26 -11.07 16.38 -6.61
C THR A 26 -10.72 15.07 -7.30
N VAL A 27 -10.20 15.17 -8.53
CA VAL A 27 -9.77 14.00 -9.29
C VAL A 27 -8.38 13.58 -8.84
N VAL A 28 -8.23 12.29 -8.57
CA VAL A 28 -6.95 11.72 -8.17
C VAL A 28 -6.17 11.25 -9.40
N PRO A 29 -4.85 11.48 -9.43
CA PRO A 29 -4.02 11.04 -10.54
C PRO A 29 -4.11 9.54 -10.83
N ILE A 30 -3.76 9.15 -12.05
CA ILE A 30 -3.68 7.74 -12.43
C ILE A 30 -2.47 7.11 -11.75
N ILE A 31 -2.67 5.94 -11.19
CA ILE A 31 -1.62 5.17 -10.55
C ILE A 31 -1.14 4.10 -11.53
N ARG A 32 0.16 4.02 -11.74
CA ARG A 32 0.78 2.99 -12.56
C ARG A 32 1.59 2.02 -11.71
N LEU A 33 1.51 0.77 -12.07
CA LEU A 33 2.27 -0.31 -11.47
C LEU A 33 3.35 -0.77 -12.42
N ARG A 34 4.58 -0.87 -11.94
CA ARG A 34 5.71 -1.37 -12.73
C ARG A 34 6.56 -2.30 -11.92
N ASP A 35 7.19 -3.23 -12.62
CA ASP A 35 8.19 -4.10 -12.04
C ASP A 35 9.52 -3.37 -11.93
N ASN A 36 10.22 -3.59 -10.83
CA ASN A 36 11.56 -3.06 -10.61
C ASN A 36 12.46 -4.11 -9.98
N ILE A 37 13.32 -4.70 -10.78
CA ILE A 37 14.21 -5.77 -10.33
C ILE A 37 15.32 -5.30 -9.39
N GLN A 38 15.50 -4.00 -9.23
CA GLN A 38 16.51 -3.45 -8.34
C GLN A 38 16.08 -3.46 -6.87
N LEU A 39 14.79 -3.66 -6.61
CA LEU A 39 14.28 -3.72 -5.24
C LEU A 39 14.55 -5.09 -4.62
N ASN A 40 14.59 -5.11 -3.30
CA ASN A 40 14.63 -6.38 -2.56
C ASN A 40 13.33 -7.17 -2.77
N PRO A 41 13.35 -8.49 -2.61
CA PRO A 41 12.20 -9.34 -2.96
C PRO A 41 10.86 -8.98 -2.36
N ASN A 42 10.84 -8.40 -1.17
CA ASN A 42 9.59 -8.06 -0.49
C ASN A 42 9.38 -6.55 -0.35
N GLN A 43 10.18 -5.79 -1.06
CA GLN A 43 10.17 -4.33 -0.95
C GLN A 43 9.29 -3.69 -2.01
N TYR A 44 8.61 -2.63 -1.62
CA TYR A 44 8.00 -1.70 -2.57
C TYR A 44 8.42 -0.28 -2.23
N ILE A 45 8.38 0.58 -3.22
CA ILE A 45 8.63 2.01 -3.02
C ILE A 45 7.51 2.81 -3.66
N ILE A 46 7.27 3.97 -3.10
CA ILE A 46 6.29 4.92 -3.63
C ILE A 46 7.03 6.18 -4.02
N LYS A 47 6.82 6.62 -5.26
CA LYS A 47 7.47 7.82 -5.79
C LYS A 47 6.44 8.86 -6.21
N ILE A 48 6.78 10.11 -5.97
CA ILE A 48 6.02 11.26 -6.47
C ILE A 48 6.96 12.07 -7.35
N LYS A 49 6.55 12.32 -8.59
CA LYS A 49 7.36 13.08 -9.53
C LYS A 49 8.76 12.50 -9.70
N GLY A 50 8.84 11.18 -9.72
CA GLY A 50 10.10 10.48 -9.88
C GLY A 50 10.96 10.39 -8.62
N ILE A 51 10.52 10.98 -7.52
CA ILE A 51 11.27 11.00 -6.28
C ILE A 51 10.64 10.03 -5.27
N GLN A 52 11.46 9.16 -4.71
CA GLN A 52 10.98 8.24 -3.68
C GLN A 52 10.60 9.01 -2.42
N VAL A 53 9.35 8.86 -2.01
CA VAL A 53 8.84 9.49 -0.79
C VAL A 53 8.74 8.53 0.37
N THR A 54 8.54 7.25 0.09
CA THR A 54 8.45 6.22 1.12
C THR A 54 8.70 4.84 0.53
N GLU A 55 8.81 3.87 1.41
CA GLU A 55 8.97 2.48 1.04
C GLU A 55 8.26 1.60 2.06
N GLY A 56 8.10 0.34 1.73
CA GLY A 56 7.54 -0.63 2.65
C GLY A 56 8.01 -2.02 2.31
N GLU A 57 7.70 -2.95 3.18
CA GLU A 57 8.07 -4.34 3.05
C GLU A 57 6.84 -5.20 3.31
N ILE A 58 6.62 -6.19 2.43
CA ILE A 58 5.44 -7.05 2.47
C ILE A 58 5.87 -8.50 2.35
N LEU A 59 5.36 -9.35 3.23
CA LEU A 59 5.46 -10.79 3.10
C LEU A 59 4.15 -11.30 2.48
N PHE A 60 4.17 -11.60 1.20
CA PHE A 60 2.93 -11.92 0.48
C PHE A 60 2.26 -13.22 0.90
N ASP A 61 3.01 -14.14 1.50
CA ASP A 61 2.45 -15.40 2.00
C ASP A 61 1.94 -15.29 3.44
N HIS A 62 1.91 -14.08 3.97
CA HIS A 62 1.56 -13.83 5.37
C HIS A 62 0.45 -12.81 5.48
N TYR A 63 -0.06 -12.66 6.70
CA TYR A 63 -0.99 -11.62 7.07
C TYR A 63 -0.38 -10.77 8.16
N MET A 64 -0.79 -9.52 8.24
CA MET A 64 -0.34 -8.62 9.31
C MET A 64 -1.37 -8.60 10.42
N ALA A 65 -0.95 -8.94 11.62
CA ALA A 65 -1.79 -8.90 12.81
C ALA A 65 -1.36 -7.74 13.70
N MET A 66 -2.31 -6.91 14.07
CA MET A 66 -2.10 -5.75 14.93
C MET A 66 -2.99 -5.86 16.17
N ASN A 67 -2.40 -5.60 17.33
CA ASN A 67 -3.16 -5.57 18.58
C ASN A 67 -3.81 -4.19 18.71
N PRO A 68 -5.14 -4.10 18.73
CA PRO A 68 -5.82 -2.81 18.87
C PRO A 68 -5.75 -2.20 20.28
N GLY A 69 -5.09 -2.87 21.21
CA GLY A 69 -4.86 -2.35 22.55
C GLY A 69 -5.53 -3.13 23.68
N PHE A 70 -6.40 -4.06 23.35
CA PHE A 70 -7.13 -4.82 24.37
C PHE A 70 -6.87 -6.33 24.33
N VAL A 71 -6.02 -6.79 23.44
CA VAL A 71 -5.69 -8.22 23.33
C VAL A 71 -4.63 -8.56 24.37
N GLU A 72 -4.94 -9.50 25.24
CA GLU A 72 -4.03 -9.90 26.32
C GLU A 72 -3.16 -11.08 25.93
N GLU A 73 -3.68 -11.98 25.08
CA GLU A 73 -2.95 -13.16 24.66
C GLU A 73 -2.15 -12.88 23.40
N GLU A 74 -0.84 -13.08 23.48
CA GLU A 74 0.04 -12.86 22.33
C GLU A 74 0.04 -14.03 21.37
N ILE A 75 0.13 -13.72 20.07
CA ILE A 75 0.27 -14.73 19.03
C ILE A 75 1.70 -14.66 18.49
N SER A 76 2.24 -15.81 18.09
CA SER A 76 3.59 -15.89 17.53
C SER A 76 3.61 -15.33 16.12
N GLY A 77 4.63 -14.56 15.79
CA GLY A 77 4.81 -14.03 14.44
C GLY A 77 6.13 -13.31 14.30
N ILE A 78 6.38 -12.80 13.10
CA ILE A 78 7.59 -12.05 12.80
C ILE A 78 7.33 -10.58 13.11
N PRO A 79 8.05 -9.97 14.05
CA PRO A 79 7.83 -8.56 14.38
C PRO A 79 8.05 -7.63 13.19
N THR A 80 7.16 -6.69 13.03
CA THR A 80 7.22 -5.69 11.96
C THR A 80 6.49 -4.42 12.40
N PHE A 81 6.43 -3.46 11.50
CA PHE A 81 5.66 -2.24 11.69
C PHE A 81 4.72 -2.05 10.49
N GLU A 82 3.51 -1.61 10.79
CA GLU A 82 2.58 -1.21 9.74
C GLU A 82 3.12 0.05 9.07
N PRO A 83 3.22 0.09 7.71
CA PRO A 83 3.96 1.15 7.02
C PRO A 83 3.31 2.53 7.03
N SER A 84 1.99 2.62 7.13
CA SER A 84 1.29 3.91 7.09
C SER A 84 1.48 4.72 8.35
N PHE A 85 1.35 4.09 9.51
CA PHE A 85 1.32 4.74 10.81
C PHE A 85 2.42 4.27 11.74
N HIS A 86 3.27 3.38 11.28
CA HIS A 86 4.39 2.83 12.06
C HIS A 86 3.96 2.11 13.33
N LEU A 87 2.81 1.49 13.31
CA LEU A 87 2.31 0.74 14.45
C LEU A 87 2.98 -0.63 14.54
N PRO A 88 3.29 -1.11 15.74
CA PRO A 88 3.84 -2.45 15.91
C PRO A 88 2.87 -3.51 15.40
N ALA A 89 3.39 -4.48 14.67
CA ALA A 89 2.59 -5.54 14.09
C ALA A 89 3.40 -6.84 14.01
N LEU A 90 2.71 -7.91 13.64
CA LEU A 90 3.32 -9.23 13.47
C LEU A 90 2.91 -9.80 12.12
N TRP A 91 3.88 -10.36 11.38
CA TRP A 91 3.55 -11.18 10.23
C TRP A 91 3.20 -12.57 10.73
N ILE A 92 2.00 -13.03 10.40
CA ILE A 92 1.50 -14.35 10.79
C ILE A 92 1.18 -15.16 9.54
N THR A 93 1.15 -16.48 9.70
CA THR A 93 0.80 -17.39 8.61
C THR A 93 -0.72 -17.46 8.46
N GLU A 94 -1.17 -17.99 7.34
CA GLU A 94 -2.60 -18.17 7.11
C GLU A 94 -3.21 -19.11 8.14
N SER A 95 -2.48 -20.12 8.58
CA SER A 95 -2.97 -21.04 9.61
C SER A 95 -3.21 -20.37 10.97
N GLN A 96 -2.58 -19.22 11.21
CA GLN A 96 -2.75 -18.46 12.45
C GLN A 96 -3.83 -17.40 12.36
N ARG A 97 -4.34 -17.14 11.18
CA ARG A 97 -5.28 -16.05 10.92
C ARG A 97 -6.55 -16.15 11.76
N GLU A 98 -7.21 -17.29 11.72
CA GLU A 98 -8.46 -17.47 12.48
C GLU A 98 -8.24 -17.29 13.97
N ARG A 99 -7.14 -17.84 14.49
CA ARG A 99 -6.82 -17.70 15.90
C ARG A 99 -6.57 -16.24 16.25
N ALA A 100 -5.82 -15.54 15.44
CA ALA A 100 -5.54 -14.14 15.68
C ALA A 100 -6.84 -13.32 15.70
N GLU A 101 -7.71 -13.52 14.73
CA GLU A 101 -9.00 -12.85 14.66
C GLU A 101 -9.86 -13.18 15.89
N SER A 102 -9.88 -14.44 16.31
CA SER A 102 -10.66 -14.85 17.48
C SER A 102 -10.14 -14.26 18.78
N LEU A 103 -8.85 -13.97 18.86
CA LEU A 103 -8.25 -13.30 20.02
C LEU A 103 -8.50 -11.80 20.04
N GLY A 104 -8.97 -11.24 18.94
CA GLY A 104 -9.27 -9.83 18.85
C GLY A 104 -8.24 -9.00 18.08
N TYR A 105 -7.24 -9.64 17.46
CA TYR A 105 -6.30 -8.94 16.59
C TYR A 105 -6.99 -8.44 15.34
N THR A 106 -6.52 -7.30 14.85
CA THR A 106 -6.88 -6.83 13.52
C THR A 106 -5.94 -7.50 12.53
N VAL A 107 -6.49 -8.27 11.59
CA VAL A 107 -5.70 -9.02 10.60
C VAL A 107 -5.94 -8.46 9.22
N VAL A 108 -4.85 -8.09 8.54
CA VAL A 108 -4.90 -7.41 7.24
C VAL A 108 -4.07 -8.20 6.22
N ASP A 109 -4.61 -8.35 5.02
CA ASP A 109 -3.89 -8.99 3.92
C ASP A 109 -2.88 -8.03 3.27
N PRO A 110 -1.86 -8.54 2.57
CA PRO A 110 -0.84 -7.69 1.95
C PRO A 110 -1.38 -6.62 1.00
N PRO A 111 -2.28 -6.91 0.06
CA PRO A 111 -2.82 -5.87 -0.81
C PRO A 111 -3.48 -4.72 -0.04
N SER A 112 -4.17 -5.03 1.05
CA SER A 112 -4.81 -4.02 1.89
C SER A 112 -3.79 -3.11 2.58
N ILE A 113 -2.66 -3.66 3.00
CA ILE A 113 -1.58 -2.88 3.62
C ILE A 113 -1.02 -1.88 2.62
N ILE A 114 -0.73 -2.32 1.42
CA ILE A 114 -0.21 -1.46 0.36
C ILE A 114 -1.23 -0.39 0.00
N ALA A 115 -2.50 -0.78 -0.11
CA ALA A 115 -3.58 0.15 -0.42
C ALA A 115 -3.72 1.24 0.64
N THR A 116 -3.65 0.88 1.91
CA THR A 116 -3.70 1.84 3.01
C THR A 116 -2.52 2.80 2.96
N HIS A 117 -1.32 2.27 2.72
CA HIS A 117 -0.12 3.08 2.64
C HIS A 117 -0.20 4.06 1.47
N LEU A 118 -0.64 3.59 0.31
CA LEU A 118 -0.82 4.45 -0.86
C LEU A 118 -1.84 5.55 -0.60
N THR A 119 -2.96 5.21 0.03
CA THR A 119 -3.99 6.18 0.39
C THR A 119 -3.41 7.29 1.27
N GLU A 120 -2.65 6.91 2.27
CA GLU A 120 -2.06 7.88 3.19
C GLU A 120 -1.03 8.76 2.49
N VAL A 121 -0.21 8.19 1.62
CA VAL A 121 0.76 8.95 0.84
C VAL A 121 0.06 9.98 -0.05
N ILE A 122 -1.02 9.57 -0.71
CA ILE A 122 -1.79 10.50 -1.55
C ILE A 122 -2.34 11.65 -0.72
N ARG A 123 -2.92 11.37 0.43
CA ARG A 123 -3.47 12.40 1.32
C ARG A 123 -2.42 13.39 1.78
N LEU A 124 -1.24 12.89 2.15
CA LEU A 124 -0.15 13.73 2.63
C LEU A 124 0.45 14.62 1.54
N HIS A 125 0.34 14.20 0.29
CA HIS A 125 0.97 14.90 -0.84
C HIS A 125 -0.03 15.48 -1.84
N ILE A 126 -1.30 15.60 -1.43
CA ILE A 126 -2.35 16.02 -2.37
C ILE A 126 -2.08 17.39 -2.95
N ASP A 127 -1.54 18.31 -2.18
CA ASP A 127 -1.22 19.65 -2.64
C ASP A 127 -0.19 19.63 -3.76
N GLU A 128 0.82 18.78 -3.65
CA GLU A 128 1.83 18.60 -4.69
C GLU A 128 1.23 17.99 -5.94
N LEU A 129 0.33 17.02 -5.77
CA LEU A 129 -0.30 16.33 -6.88
C LEU A 129 -1.26 17.22 -7.66
N LEU A 130 -1.84 18.22 -7.03
CA LEU A 130 -2.78 19.14 -7.66
C LEU A 130 -2.08 20.36 -8.26
N SER A 131 -0.81 20.54 -8.06
CA SER A 131 -0.04 21.62 -8.66
C SER A 131 0.06 21.40 -10.16
N ARG A 132 -0.39 22.37 -10.96
CA ARG A 132 -0.43 22.25 -12.43
C ARG A 132 0.92 21.97 -13.04
N GLU A 133 1.93 22.66 -12.56
CA GLU A 133 3.26 22.57 -13.14
C GLU A 133 3.98 21.30 -12.75
N ASP A 134 3.53 20.69 -11.68
CA ASP A 134 4.17 19.55 -11.10
C ASP A 134 3.39 18.26 -11.25
N VAL A 135 2.31 18.30 -12.00
CA VAL A 135 1.49 17.13 -12.22
C VAL A 135 2.21 16.15 -13.13
N GLN A 136 2.95 15.29 -12.57
CA GLN A 136 3.71 14.29 -13.28
C GLN A 136 3.41 12.91 -12.77
N ASN A 137 4.16 12.49 -11.79
CA ASN A 137 4.19 11.10 -11.42
C ASN A 137 4.12 10.90 -9.92
N LEU A 138 3.24 10.06 -9.54
CA LEU A 138 3.32 9.34 -8.29
C LEU A 138 3.70 7.94 -8.68
N VAL A 139 4.86 7.48 -8.26
CA VAL A 139 5.35 6.17 -8.65
C VAL A 139 5.43 5.28 -7.43
N ASN A 140 4.78 4.16 -7.53
CA ASN A 140 4.73 3.16 -6.50
C ASN A 140 5.40 1.90 -7.02
N ASN A 141 6.56 1.57 -6.49
CA ASN A 141 7.30 0.39 -6.87
C ASN A 141 7.03 -0.70 -5.85
N ILE A 142 6.47 -1.79 -6.30
CA ILE A 142 6.12 -2.91 -5.46
C ILE A 142 6.85 -4.14 -5.95
N LYS A 143 7.60 -4.76 -5.06
CA LYS A 143 8.29 -6.00 -5.39
C LYS A 143 7.66 -7.14 -4.61
N GLU A 144 7.02 -8.01 -5.34
CA GLU A 144 6.54 -9.28 -4.81
C GLU A 144 7.71 -10.26 -4.76
N THR A 145 7.44 -11.49 -4.37
CA THR A 145 8.46 -12.53 -4.34
C THR A 145 9.25 -12.58 -5.64
N ASN A 146 8.58 -12.33 -6.74
CA ASN A 146 9.15 -12.20 -8.08
C ASN A 146 7.97 -12.07 -9.04
N PRO A 147 7.80 -11.06 -9.80
CA PRO A 147 8.65 -9.94 -10.09
C PRO A 147 8.38 -8.73 -9.20
N THR A 148 9.00 -7.64 -9.55
CA THR A 148 8.80 -6.34 -8.93
C THR A 148 7.71 -5.58 -9.69
N LEU A 149 6.75 -5.04 -8.96
CA LEU A 149 5.72 -4.18 -9.53
C LEU A 149 6.00 -2.74 -9.16
N VAL A 150 5.81 -1.86 -10.11
CA VAL A 150 5.96 -0.42 -9.92
C VAL A 150 4.62 0.24 -10.23
N GLU A 151 4.13 1.04 -9.31
CA GLU A 151 2.95 1.87 -9.53
C GLU A 151 3.38 3.30 -9.80
N GLU A 152 2.90 3.84 -10.90
CA GLU A 152 3.12 5.22 -11.25
C GLU A 152 1.79 5.93 -11.30
N LEU A 153 1.69 7.02 -10.54
CA LEU A 153 0.52 7.87 -10.51
C LEU A 153 0.69 8.98 -11.52
N ILE A 154 -0.17 9.00 -12.52
CA ILE A 154 -0.18 10.05 -13.51
C ILE A 154 -1.44 10.88 -13.32
N PRO A 155 -1.30 12.14 -12.97
CA PRO A 155 -2.46 13.00 -12.73
C PRO A 155 -3.26 13.25 -13.99
N LYS A 156 -4.51 12.80 -14.00
CA LYS A 156 -5.44 13.16 -15.07
C LYS A 156 -5.83 14.62 -15.03
N LEU A 157 -5.46 15.26 -13.95
CA LEU A 157 -5.76 16.67 -13.73
C LEU A 157 -5.10 17.59 -14.73
N LEU A 158 -4.16 17.08 -15.49
CA LEU A 158 -3.54 17.86 -16.56
C LEU A 158 -4.56 18.45 -17.52
N GLY A 159 -5.64 17.72 -17.75
CA GLY A 159 -6.71 18.21 -18.59
C GLY A 159 -7.59 19.22 -17.89
N ILE A 160 -7.47 19.36 -16.60
CA ILE A 160 -8.26 20.27 -15.78
C ILE A 160 -7.50 21.54 -15.48
N GLY A 161 -6.20 21.38 -15.46
CA GLY A 161 -5.33 22.49 -15.18
C GLY A 161 -5.46 23.64 -16.15
#